data_876bf2f3c567baf85c991f8dd1a55ac6
#
_entry.id   876bf2f3c567baf85c991f8dd1a55ac6
#
_cell.length_a   1.000
_cell.length_b   1.000
_cell.length_c   1.000
_cell.angle_alpha   90.00
_cell.angle_beta   90.00
_cell.angle_gamma   90.00
#
_symmetry.space_group_name_H-M   'P 1'
#
loop_
_entity.id
_entity.type
_entity.pdbx_description
1 polymer ?
#
loop_
_entity_poly.entity_id
_entity_poly.type
_entity_poly.pdbx_seq_one_letter_code
_entity_poly.pdbx_strand_id
1 'polypeptide(L)'
;MKTLLVACAVALSGCTVGPDFQAPAAPGTQSYTREALPERTVASGGAAGAAQTFSLTPGPAPMWWRQFQSDALNRLVDEALRGSPTLAQARAKLIEARENYTALAGAAQFPGIDATVSGARQKVDPAAFGIPHVENPGPFSLFSASVSVSYVFDIFGGNRRALEASMAQVDYESYELDAARLAIAGNVVSIAVRRASLQQQMALTQRLADAQAHQLSIMEARLAAGGVSQLDVRSQRTLLAQTRASLPPLATQLAAADHQLAILLGRAPSEADFDQPTFDALHLPVDIPVALPSTLARARPDIKASEALLHQASANVGVATANLYPQFVLSAGIGSERTRIGDIVNGLNVWNIGLNLTQPIFHGGELHAKKRAAQAVYDAAFANYRRTVLEALQQVADSLTAMQNDAQELQARTDAAQEAQTSLGVAAQQYAAGGISQFALLDAQRQMLQTALDQTRAQANRFTDTAALFQALGMQPGTPLDTPLGSETTSTSLGSNP
;
A
#
# COMPACT_ATOMS: atom_id res chain seq x y z
N MET A 1 -24.14 6.74 55.09
CA MET A 1 -23.30 5.77 54.36
C MET A 1 -23.68 5.60 52.88
N LYS A 2 -24.96 5.49 52.50
CA LYS A 2 -25.38 5.35 51.07
C LYS A 2 -25.05 6.58 50.19
N THR A 3 -25.18 7.80 50.73
CA THR A 3 -24.85 9.05 50.02
C THR A 3 -23.34 9.26 49.84
N LEU A 4 -22.50 8.77 50.72
CA LEU A 4 -21.03 8.82 50.59
C LEU A 4 -20.52 7.83 49.53
N LEU A 5 -21.16 6.66 49.39
CA LEU A 5 -20.87 5.65 48.34
C LEU A 5 -21.27 6.15 46.95
N VAL A 6 -22.38 6.89 46.83
CA VAL A 6 -22.79 7.48 45.54
C VAL A 6 -21.87 8.64 45.13
N ALA A 7 -21.44 9.48 46.09
CA ALA A 7 -20.49 10.57 45.84
C ALA A 7 -19.10 10.02 45.43
N CYS A 8 -18.62 8.93 46.02
CA CYS A 8 -17.38 8.25 45.60
C CYS A 8 -17.55 7.59 44.21
N ALA A 9 -18.72 7.04 43.87
CA ALA A 9 -18.96 6.43 42.57
C ALA A 9 -19.00 7.47 41.42
N VAL A 10 -19.49 8.68 41.67
CA VAL A 10 -19.49 9.80 40.68
C VAL A 10 -18.11 10.44 40.54
N ALA A 11 -17.26 10.41 41.59
CA ALA A 11 -15.86 10.85 41.49
C ALA A 11 -14.95 9.85 40.75
N LEU A 12 -15.39 8.63 40.53
CA LEU A 12 -14.73 7.57 39.80
C LEU A 12 -15.06 7.56 38.29
N SER A 13 -15.82 8.54 37.76
CA SER A 13 -15.86 8.84 36.33
C SER A 13 -14.46 9.33 35.90
N GLY A 14 -13.60 8.36 35.62
CA GLY A 14 -12.16 8.50 35.51
C GLY A 14 -11.76 9.62 34.57
N CYS A 15 -11.09 10.63 35.04
CA CYS A 15 -10.41 11.63 34.23
C CYS A 15 -9.30 10.92 33.43
N THR A 16 -9.54 10.63 32.17
CA THR A 16 -8.50 10.18 31.26
C THR A 16 -7.52 11.35 31.08
N VAL A 17 -6.26 11.15 31.48
CA VAL A 17 -5.24 12.19 31.32
C VAL A 17 -4.63 12.14 29.91
N GLY A 18 -4.04 13.27 29.51
CA GLY A 18 -3.44 13.44 28.19
C GLY A 18 -4.37 14.13 27.19
N PRO A 19 -3.89 14.42 25.98
CA PRO A 19 -4.66 15.07 24.95
C PRO A 19 -5.70 14.11 24.35
N ASP A 20 -6.89 14.63 24.02
CA ASP A 20 -7.84 13.95 23.15
C ASP A 20 -7.47 14.24 21.70
N PHE A 21 -7.39 13.20 20.88
CA PHE A 21 -7.03 13.35 19.48
C PHE A 21 -8.12 14.13 18.72
N GLN A 22 -7.67 15.09 17.93
CA GLN A 22 -8.49 15.79 16.96
C GLN A 22 -7.82 15.71 15.61
N ALA A 23 -8.55 15.21 14.62
CA ALA A 23 -8.07 15.13 13.24
C ALA A 23 -7.71 16.54 12.74
N PRO A 24 -6.55 16.71 12.07
CA PRO A 24 -6.17 18.00 11.51
C PRO A 24 -7.19 18.52 10.51
N ALA A 25 -7.32 19.84 10.40
CA ALA A 25 -8.20 20.44 9.41
C ALA A 25 -7.74 20.09 7.99
N ALA A 26 -8.69 19.78 7.11
CA ALA A 26 -8.41 19.55 5.71
C ALA A 26 -7.84 20.83 5.04
N PRO A 27 -7.03 20.68 3.95
CA PRO A 27 -6.49 21.82 3.22
C PRO A 27 -7.60 22.77 2.76
N GLY A 28 -7.40 24.07 2.94
CA GLY A 28 -8.35 25.12 2.52
C GLY A 28 -8.26 25.48 1.04
N THR A 29 -7.32 24.90 0.29
CA THR A 29 -7.14 25.14 -1.15
C THR A 29 -8.28 24.51 -1.94
N GLN A 30 -8.77 25.22 -2.96
CA GLN A 30 -9.86 24.76 -3.84
C GLN A 30 -9.37 24.23 -5.19
N SER A 31 -8.09 24.42 -5.53
CA SER A 31 -7.46 23.98 -6.76
C SER A 31 -6.15 23.26 -6.50
N TYR A 32 -5.75 22.38 -7.43
CA TYR A 32 -4.47 21.65 -7.37
C TYR A 32 -3.34 22.43 -8.05
N THR A 33 -3.66 23.19 -9.09
CA THR A 33 -2.70 23.96 -9.89
C THR A 33 -2.96 25.46 -9.78
N ARG A 34 -1.93 26.26 -10.05
CA ARG A 34 -2.04 27.74 -10.05
C ARG A 34 -2.92 28.23 -11.20
N GLU A 35 -2.77 27.58 -12.36
CA GLU A 35 -3.56 27.88 -13.54
C GLU A 35 -4.84 27.05 -13.54
N ALA A 36 -5.94 27.61 -14.07
CA ALA A 36 -7.19 26.90 -14.21
C ALA A 36 -7.03 25.76 -15.22
N LEU A 37 -7.51 24.58 -14.87
CA LEU A 37 -7.56 23.45 -15.80
C LEU A 37 -8.55 23.79 -16.94
N PRO A 38 -8.23 23.42 -18.20
CA PRO A 38 -9.21 23.51 -19.27
C PRO A 38 -10.38 22.57 -18.99
N GLU A 39 -11.56 22.85 -19.48
CA GLU A 39 -12.74 21.98 -19.32
C GLU A 39 -12.49 20.58 -19.91
N ARG A 40 -11.71 20.50 -20.98
CA ARG A 40 -11.36 19.25 -21.66
C ARG A 40 -9.99 19.32 -22.33
N THR A 41 -9.35 18.17 -22.51
CA THR A 41 -8.12 18.04 -23.29
C THR A 41 -8.39 18.13 -24.80
N VAL A 42 -7.37 18.38 -25.59
CA VAL A 42 -7.47 18.31 -27.07
C VAL A 42 -7.71 16.88 -27.53
N ALA A 43 -8.42 16.73 -28.66
CA ALA A 43 -8.64 15.43 -29.30
C ALA A 43 -7.62 15.19 -30.41
N SER A 44 -7.25 13.92 -30.64
CA SER A 44 -6.44 13.46 -31.76
C SER A 44 -7.00 12.15 -32.34
N GLY A 45 -6.41 11.63 -33.41
CA GLY A 45 -6.76 10.33 -33.96
C GLY A 45 -6.22 9.16 -33.12
N GLY A 46 -6.86 7.98 -33.25
CA GLY A 46 -6.40 6.73 -32.64
C GLY A 46 -7.04 6.38 -31.29
N ALA A 47 -6.69 5.21 -30.74
CA ALA A 47 -7.33 4.63 -29.56
C ALA A 47 -7.23 5.52 -28.28
N ALA A 48 -6.14 6.26 -28.12
CA ALA A 48 -5.92 7.18 -27.02
C ALA A 48 -6.28 8.64 -27.38
N GLY A 49 -6.91 8.91 -28.53
CA GLY A 49 -7.11 10.24 -29.08
C GLY A 49 -8.33 10.97 -28.57
N ALA A 50 -9.23 10.33 -27.81
CA ALA A 50 -10.45 10.95 -27.32
C ALA A 50 -10.13 12.14 -26.39
N ALA A 51 -10.91 13.25 -26.51
CA ALA A 51 -10.85 14.34 -25.54
C ALA A 51 -11.38 13.89 -24.19
N GLN A 52 -10.67 14.23 -23.13
CA GLN A 52 -11.05 13.92 -21.75
C GLN A 52 -11.62 15.17 -21.09
N THR A 53 -12.79 15.05 -20.46
CA THR A 53 -13.49 16.13 -19.77
C THR A 53 -13.26 16.02 -18.27
N PHE A 54 -12.84 17.10 -17.63
CA PHE A 54 -12.66 17.15 -16.19
C PHE A 54 -13.96 17.58 -15.51
N SER A 55 -14.50 16.71 -14.64
CA SER A 55 -15.73 16.98 -13.91
C SER A 55 -15.47 17.03 -12.40
N LEU A 56 -15.95 18.08 -11.74
CA LEU A 56 -15.91 18.14 -10.27
C LEU A 56 -17.03 17.25 -9.71
N THR A 57 -16.69 16.01 -9.40
CA THR A 57 -17.61 15.05 -8.79
C THR A 57 -17.07 14.57 -7.44
N PRO A 58 -17.93 14.42 -6.43
CA PRO A 58 -17.49 13.88 -5.15
C PRO A 58 -17.25 12.38 -5.26
N GLY A 59 -16.00 12.00 -5.26
CA GLY A 59 -15.58 10.64 -5.03
C GLY A 59 -15.31 9.79 -6.27
N PRO A 60 -14.36 8.91 -6.09
CA PRO A 60 -13.86 8.01 -7.10
C PRO A 60 -14.79 6.80 -7.32
N ALA A 61 -14.92 6.36 -8.57
CA ALA A 61 -15.58 5.10 -8.86
C ALA A 61 -14.73 3.92 -8.34
N PRO A 62 -15.30 3.00 -7.55
CA PRO A 62 -14.61 1.75 -7.25
C PRO A 62 -14.27 1.02 -8.56
N MET A 63 -13.13 0.31 -8.61
CA MET A 63 -12.67 -0.44 -9.79
C MET A 63 -12.47 0.44 -11.03
N TRP A 64 -11.79 1.57 -10.86
CA TRP A 64 -11.52 2.56 -11.90
C TRP A 64 -10.89 1.99 -13.18
N TRP A 65 -10.12 0.91 -13.10
CA TRP A 65 -9.51 0.24 -14.26
C TRP A 65 -10.54 -0.30 -15.26
N ARG A 66 -11.77 -0.55 -14.83
CA ARG A 66 -12.87 -0.96 -15.73
C ARG A 66 -13.28 0.12 -16.71
N GLN A 67 -12.94 1.38 -16.43
CA GLN A 67 -13.18 2.48 -17.36
C GLN A 67 -12.35 2.38 -18.64
N PHE A 68 -11.25 1.60 -18.62
CA PHE A 68 -10.49 1.29 -19.83
C PHE A 68 -11.18 0.25 -20.73
N GLN A 69 -12.34 -0.29 -20.36
CA GLN A 69 -13.24 -1.16 -21.12
C GLN A 69 -12.53 -2.39 -21.72
N SER A 70 -11.55 -2.95 -21.04
CA SER A 70 -10.80 -4.13 -21.46
C SER A 70 -10.98 -5.28 -20.49
N ASP A 71 -11.65 -6.36 -20.94
CA ASP A 71 -11.88 -7.53 -20.09
C ASP A 71 -10.57 -8.24 -19.72
N ALA A 72 -9.58 -8.25 -20.62
CA ALA A 72 -8.27 -8.79 -20.33
C ALA A 72 -7.58 -8.02 -19.21
N LEU A 73 -7.62 -6.66 -19.25
CA LEU A 73 -7.09 -5.81 -18.19
C LEU A 73 -7.84 -6.06 -16.87
N ASN A 74 -9.17 -6.15 -16.91
CA ASN A 74 -9.97 -6.41 -15.71
C ASN A 74 -9.57 -7.74 -15.06
N ARG A 75 -9.40 -8.83 -15.85
CA ARG A 75 -8.95 -10.12 -15.33
C ARG A 75 -7.57 -10.06 -14.69
N LEU A 76 -6.62 -9.35 -15.30
CA LEU A 76 -5.28 -9.17 -14.73
C LEU A 76 -5.31 -8.45 -13.38
N VAL A 77 -6.06 -7.35 -13.27
CA VAL A 77 -6.18 -6.62 -11.99
C VAL A 77 -6.87 -7.47 -10.94
N ASP A 78 -7.99 -8.14 -11.29
CA ASP A 78 -8.72 -8.99 -10.38
C ASP A 78 -7.88 -10.20 -9.90
N GLU A 79 -7.02 -10.74 -10.75
CA GLU A 79 -6.08 -11.80 -10.39
C GLU A 79 -4.98 -11.28 -9.45
N ALA A 80 -4.38 -10.12 -9.77
CA ALA A 80 -3.36 -9.51 -8.92
C ALA A 80 -3.89 -9.17 -7.52
N LEU A 81 -5.12 -8.64 -7.42
CA LEU A 81 -5.76 -8.33 -6.15
C LEU A 81 -6.06 -9.58 -5.29
N ARG A 82 -6.20 -10.76 -5.92
CA ARG A 82 -6.39 -12.03 -5.22
C ARG A 82 -5.07 -12.73 -4.89
N GLY A 83 -4.12 -12.73 -5.82
CA GLY A 83 -2.91 -13.57 -5.79
C GLY A 83 -1.65 -12.86 -5.32
N SER A 84 -1.63 -11.53 -5.19
CA SER A 84 -0.41 -10.80 -4.86
C SER A 84 0.16 -11.15 -3.47
N PRO A 85 1.43 -11.59 -3.38
CA PRO A 85 2.12 -11.79 -2.10
C PRO A 85 2.21 -10.53 -1.24
N THR A 86 2.31 -9.35 -1.86
CA THR A 86 2.31 -8.05 -1.16
C THR A 86 1.00 -7.82 -0.40
N LEU A 87 -0.15 -8.16 -1.00
CA LEU A 87 -1.43 -8.07 -0.32
C LEU A 87 -1.58 -9.13 0.77
N ALA A 88 -1.06 -10.33 0.56
CA ALA A 88 -1.04 -11.35 1.59
C ALA A 88 -0.23 -10.89 2.81
N GLN A 89 0.92 -10.25 2.59
CA GLN A 89 1.73 -9.65 3.66
C GLN A 89 0.98 -8.53 4.39
N ALA A 90 0.34 -7.61 3.67
CA ALA A 90 -0.42 -6.51 4.28
C ALA A 90 -1.62 -7.03 5.09
N ARG A 91 -2.34 -8.07 4.61
CA ARG A 91 -3.41 -8.75 5.38
C ARG A 91 -2.88 -9.39 6.65
N ALA A 92 -1.73 -10.05 6.59
CA ALA A 92 -1.12 -10.67 7.76
C ALA A 92 -0.73 -9.64 8.83
N LYS A 93 -0.19 -8.48 8.44
CA LYS A 93 0.09 -7.35 9.35
C LYS A 93 -1.16 -6.79 10.00
N LEU A 94 -2.25 -6.66 9.25
CA LEU A 94 -3.53 -6.23 9.82
C LEU A 94 -4.06 -7.24 10.83
N ILE A 95 -3.94 -8.55 10.57
CA ILE A 95 -4.31 -9.61 11.53
C ILE A 95 -3.42 -9.50 12.78
N GLU A 96 -2.11 -9.37 12.61
CA GLU A 96 -1.17 -9.17 13.72
C GLU A 96 -1.57 -7.97 14.60
N ALA A 97 -1.87 -6.82 14.00
CA ALA A 97 -2.29 -5.64 14.74
C ALA A 97 -3.61 -5.86 15.52
N ARG A 98 -4.58 -6.56 14.92
CA ARG A 98 -5.85 -6.92 15.57
C ARG A 98 -5.65 -7.86 16.75
N GLU A 99 -4.80 -8.88 16.61
CA GLU A 99 -4.49 -9.82 17.69
C GLU A 99 -3.73 -9.13 18.83
N ASN A 100 -2.79 -8.22 18.51
CA ASN A 100 -2.10 -7.41 19.51
C ASN A 100 -3.07 -6.49 20.28
N TYR A 101 -4.04 -5.88 19.59
CA TYR A 101 -5.09 -5.12 20.24
C TYR A 101 -5.95 -6.01 21.15
N THR A 102 -6.36 -7.19 20.68
CA THR A 102 -7.15 -8.16 21.46
C THR A 102 -6.41 -8.63 22.70
N ALA A 103 -5.11 -8.92 22.57
CA ALA A 103 -4.27 -9.30 23.69
C ALA A 103 -4.15 -8.18 24.73
N LEU A 104 -3.92 -6.94 24.27
CA LEU A 104 -3.85 -5.79 25.15
C LEU A 104 -5.22 -5.48 25.82
N ALA A 105 -6.33 -5.61 25.08
CA ALA A 105 -7.68 -5.44 25.62
C ALA A 105 -7.99 -6.48 26.69
N GLY A 106 -7.60 -7.74 26.48
CA GLY A 106 -7.70 -8.79 27.47
C GLY A 106 -6.94 -8.46 28.75
N ALA A 107 -5.67 -8.07 28.60
CA ALA A 107 -4.83 -7.74 29.75
C ALA A 107 -5.28 -6.45 30.51
N ALA A 108 -5.88 -5.49 29.80
CA ALA A 108 -6.34 -4.23 30.39
C ALA A 108 -7.72 -4.33 31.06
N GLN A 109 -8.61 -5.18 30.54
CA GLN A 109 -10.01 -5.29 31.01
C GLN A 109 -10.25 -6.40 32.02
N PHE A 110 -9.44 -7.46 31.99
CA PHE A 110 -9.62 -8.62 32.86
C PHE A 110 -8.44 -8.80 33.81
N PRO A 111 -8.65 -9.35 35.02
CA PRO A 111 -7.57 -9.74 35.91
C PRO A 111 -6.76 -10.87 35.33
N GLY A 112 -5.44 -10.79 35.49
CA GLY A 112 -4.54 -11.94 35.25
C GLY A 112 -4.69 -12.96 36.35
N ILE A 113 -4.75 -14.25 36.01
CA ILE A 113 -4.79 -15.38 36.94
C ILE A 113 -3.64 -16.32 36.59
N ASP A 114 -2.70 -16.47 37.53
CA ASP A 114 -1.51 -17.24 37.34
C ASP A 114 -1.42 -18.36 38.41
N ALA A 115 -1.03 -19.55 38.00
CA ALA A 115 -0.67 -20.64 38.91
C ALA A 115 0.86 -20.78 38.98
N THR A 116 1.41 -20.73 40.15
CA THR A 116 2.86 -20.80 40.39
C THR A 116 3.18 -21.96 41.31
N VAL A 117 4.16 -22.80 40.95
CA VAL A 117 4.75 -23.80 41.81
C VAL A 117 6.23 -23.48 41.95
N SER A 118 6.70 -23.40 43.18
CA SER A 118 8.11 -23.12 43.46
C SER A 118 8.66 -23.98 44.58
N GLY A 119 9.98 -24.21 44.59
CA GLY A 119 10.70 -24.84 45.64
C GLY A 119 11.98 -24.07 45.92
N ALA A 120 12.18 -23.70 47.20
CA ALA A 120 13.39 -23.00 47.64
C ALA A 120 13.99 -23.71 48.87
N ARG A 121 15.31 -23.66 48.98
CA ARG A 121 16.01 -24.05 50.22
C ARG A 121 16.53 -22.77 50.85
N GLN A 122 16.07 -22.49 52.05
CA GLN A 122 16.36 -21.22 52.75
C GLN A 122 16.73 -21.46 54.23
N LYS A 123 17.42 -20.47 54.79
CA LYS A 123 17.65 -20.37 56.21
C LYS A 123 17.09 -19.02 56.66
N VAL A 124 16.23 -19.02 57.67
CA VAL A 124 15.59 -17.85 58.22
C VAL A 124 16.04 -17.69 59.64
N ASP A 125 16.40 -16.45 60.07
CA ASP A 125 16.65 -16.16 61.44
C ASP A 125 15.36 -15.53 62.05
N PRO A 126 14.70 -16.20 63.03
CA PRO A 126 13.50 -15.69 63.66
C PRO A 126 13.70 -14.33 64.35
N ALA A 127 14.92 -14.03 64.80
CA ALA A 127 15.24 -12.73 65.41
C ALA A 127 15.06 -11.56 64.44
N ALA A 128 15.26 -11.78 63.12
CA ALA A 128 14.99 -10.76 62.05
C ALA A 128 13.51 -10.35 61.96
N PHE A 129 12.60 -11.21 62.48
CA PHE A 129 11.15 -10.96 62.54
C PHE A 129 10.67 -10.48 63.90
N GLY A 130 11.59 -10.10 64.82
CA GLY A 130 11.25 -9.62 66.13
C GLY A 130 10.87 -10.75 67.12
N ILE A 131 11.26 -12.01 66.84
CA ILE A 131 10.99 -13.19 67.68
C ILE A 131 12.34 -13.73 68.22
N PRO A 132 12.99 -13.01 69.16
CA PRO A 132 14.39 -13.30 69.56
C PRO A 132 14.58 -14.55 70.42
N HIS A 133 13.52 -15.15 70.91
CA HIS A 133 13.61 -16.32 71.84
C HIS A 133 13.22 -17.64 71.17
N VAL A 134 13.09 -17.68 69.86
CA VAL A 134 12.82 -18.92 69.10
C VAL A 134 14.13 -19.46 68.52
N GLU A 135 14.36 -20.77 68.77
CA GLU A 135 15.54 -21.48 68.26
C GLU A 135 15.59 -21.40 66.73
N ASN A 136 16.75 -21.07 66.16
CA ASN A 136 16.93 -20.97 64.75
C ASN A 136 16.72 -22.34 64.07
N PRO A 137 15.72 -22.51 63.18
CA PRO A 137 15.33 -23.82 62.65
C PRO A 137 16.36 -24.45 61.69
N GLY A 138 17.51 -23.81 61.48
CA GLY A 138 18.48 -24.30 60.48
C GLY A 138 17.98 -24.15 59.02
N PRO A 139 18.74 -24.63 58.03
CA PRO A 139 18.30 -24.61 56.65
C PRO A 139 17.15 -25.61 56.42
N PHE A 140 16.05 -25.12 55.83
CA PHE A 140 14.89 -25.96 55.44
C PHE A 140 14.49 -25.73 54.01
N SER A 141 13.76 -26.67 53.41
CA SER A 141 13.16 -26.53 52.11
C SER A 141 11.73 -25.96 52.26
N LEU A 142 11.35 -25.04 51.41
CA LEU A 142 10.00 -24.52 51.33
C LEU A 142 9.47 -24.79 49.92
N PHE A 143 8.37 -25.48 49.82
CA PHE A 143 7.63 -25.73 48.58
C PHE A 143 6.33 -24.94 48.63
N SER A 144 6.02 -24.22 47.54
CA SER A 144 4.77 -23.48 47.42
C SER A 144 4.05 -23.81 46.11
N ALA A 145 2.73 -23.92 46.20
CA ALA A 145 1.84 -23.98 45.04
C ALA A 145 0.70 -22.99 45.32
N SER A 146 0.57 -22.00 44.48
CA SER A 146 -0.40 -20.93 44.65
C SER A 146 -1.07 -20.52 43.33
N VAL A 147 -2.32 -20.04 43.45
CA VAL A 147 -3.00 -19.29 42.39
C VAL A 147 -3.07 -17.84 42.83
N SER A 148 -2.61 -16.95 41.99
CA SER A 148 -2.63 -15.51 42.20
C SER A 148 -3.49 -14.82 41.17
N VAL A 149 -4.16 -13.76 41.59
CA VAL A 149 -4.97 -12.85 40.76
C VAL A 149 -4.37 -11.48 40.88
N SER A 150 -4.16 -10.81 39.76
CA SER A 150 -3.72 -9.41 39.76
C SER A 150 -4.55 -8.58 38.79
N TYR A 151 -4.90 -7.34 39.20
CA TYR A 151 -5.65 -6.41 38.38
C TYR A 151 -5.18 -4.98 38.60
N VAL A 152 -4.90 -4.26 37.52
CA VAL A 152 -4.49 -2.87 37.53
C VAL A 152 -5.70 -1.98 37.24
N PHE A 153 -6.09 -1.14 38.23
CA PHE A 153 -7.18 -0.18 38.04
C PHE A 153 -6.72 1.00 37.18
N ASP A 154 -7.40 1.22 36.07
CA ASP A 154 -7.09 2.31 35.12
C ASP A 154 -7.80 3.63 35.52
N ILE A 155 -7.43 4.17 36.67
CA ILE A 155 -8.04 5.39 37.21
C ILE A 155 -7.68 6.61 36.38
N PHE A 156 -6.45 6.71 35.91
CA PHE A 156 -5.94 7.84 35.12
C PHE A 156 -5.94 7.61 33.61
N GLY A 157 -6.47 6.49 33.15
CA GLY A 157 -6.69 6.22 31.74
C GLY A 157 -5.44 5.76 30.98
N GLY A 158 -4.39 5.29 31.66
CA GLY A 158 -3.18 4.78 31.03
C GLY A 158 -3.46 3.58 30.10
N ASN A 159 -4.24 2.61 30.58
CA ASN A 159 -4.65 1.44 29.78
C ASN A 159 -5.60 1.84 28.65
N ARG A 160 -6.54 2.76 28.89
CA ARG A 160 -7.44 3.29 27.86
C ARG A 160 -6.66 3.97 26.74
N ARG A 161 -5.64 4.79 27.05
CA ARG A 161 -4.76 5.42 26.05
C ARG A 161 -3.88 4.42 25.34
N ALA A 162 -3.42 3.36 26.01
CA ALA A 162 -2.67 2.28 25.35
C ALA A 162 -3.56 1.50 24.37
N LEU A 163 -4.81 1.22 24.73
CA LEU A 163 -5.80 0.61 23.83
C LEU A 163 -6.13 1.51 22.64
N GLU A 164 -6.30 2.82 22.87
CA GLU A 164 -6.50 3.82 21.81
C GLU A 164 -5.32 3.84 20.85
N ALA A 165 -4.09 3.82 21.34
CA ALA A 165 -2.89 3.75 20.52
C ALA A 165 -2.82 2.44 19.71
N SER A 166 -3.19 1.32 20.31
CA SER A 166 -3.21 0.02 19.64
C SER A 166 -4.32 -0.08 18.59
N MET A 167 -5.51 0.53 18.83
CA MET A 167 -6.57 0.60 17.83
C MET A 167 -6.16 1.49 16.65
N ALA A 168 -5.51 2.63 16.89
CA ALA A 168 -4.95 3.47 15.84
C ALA A 168 -3.90 2.73 14.99
N GLN A 169 -3.15 1.78 15.58
CA GLN A 169 -2.28 0.89 14.82
C GLN A 169 -3.06 -0.09 13.91
N VAL A 170 -4.21 -0.60 14.38
CA VAL A 170 -5.10 -1.43 13.54
C VAL A 170 -5.64 -0.61 12.36
N ASP A 171 -6.05 0.62 12.61
CA ASP A 171 -6.52 1.53 11.57
C ASP A 171 -5.42 1.83 10.55
N TYR A 172 -4.17 2.08 11.02
CA TYR A 172 -3.01 2.25 10.16
C TYR A 172 -2.79 1.07 9.22
N GLU A 173 -2.72 -0.17 9.74
CA GLU A 173 -2.52 -1.36 8.92
C GLU A 173 -3.70 -1.62 7.95
N SER A 174 -4.92 -1.22 8.34
CA SER A 174 -6.09 -1.28 7.46
C SER A 174 -5.94 -0.33 6.26
N TYR A 175 -5.51 0.90 6.49
CA TYR A 175 -5.28 1.88 5.44
C TYR A 175 -4.06 1.54 4.58
N GLU A 176 -3.00 0.95 5.16
CA GLU A 176 -1.86 0.43 4.41
C GLU A 176 -2.27 -0.72 3.46
N LEU A 177 -3.19 -1.60 3.89
CA LEU A 177 -3.75 -2.62 3.02
C LEU A 177 -4.52 -2.00 1.83
N ASP A 178 -5.31 -0.95 2.08
CA ASP A 178 -6.03 -0.25 1.03
C ASP A 178 -5.09 0.51 0.08
N ALA A 179 -4.02 1.13 0.61
CA ALA A 179 -2.97 1.76 -0.19
C ALA A 179 -2.25 0.73 -1.08
N ALA A 180 -1.94 -0.45 -0.53
CA ALA A 180 -1.32 -1.54 -1.28
C ALA A 180 -2.22 -2.06 -2.40
N ARG A 181 -3.54 -2.20 -2.17
CA ARG A 181 -4.52 -2.56 -3.21
C ARG A 181 -4.53 -1.54 -4.35
N LEU A 182 -4.56 -0.26 -4.02
CA LEU A 182 -4.54 0.82 -4.99
C LEU A 182 -3.25 0.82 -5.81
N ALA A 183 -2.10 0.66 -5.15
CA ALA A 183 -0.79 0.59 -5.80
C ALA A 183 -0.67 -0.61 -6.74
N ILE A 184 -1.15 -1.79 -6.34
CA ILE A 184 -1.12 -3.00 -7.18
C ILE A 184 -2.00 -2.82 -8.41
N ALA A 185 -3.23 -2.31 -8.26
CA ALA A 185 -4.10 -2.04 -9.40
C ALA A 185 -3.44 -1.04 -10.38
N GLY A 186 -2.87 0.06 -9.88
CA GLY A 186 -2.16 1.03 -10.70
C GLY A 186 -0.94 0.45 -11.42
N ASN A 187 -0.13 -0.34 -10.72
CA ASN A 187 1.04 -1.00 -11.31
C ASN A 187 0.66 -2.00 -12.40
N VAL A 188 -0.38 -2.82 -12.18
CA VAL A 188 -0.86 -3.77 -13.21
C VAL A 188 -1.32 -3.03 -14.45
N VAL A 189 -2.12 -1.97 -14.31
CA VAL A 189 -2.59 -1.17 -15.44
C VAL A 189 -1.41 -0.55 -16.20
N SER A 190 -0.48 0.09 -15.49
CA SER A 190 0.67 0.76 -16.10
C SER A 190 1.58 -0.23 -16.84
N ILE A 191 1.84 -1.40 -16.25
CA ILE A 191 2.67 -2.44 -16.88
C ILE A 191 1.94 -3.06 -18.09
N ALA A 192 0.63 -3.31 -17.99
CA ALA A 192 -0.16 -3.84 -19.10
C ALA A 192 -0.18 -2.87 -20.29
N VAL A 193 -0.36 -1.57 -20.05
CA VAL A 193 -0.28 -0.52 -21.10
C VAL A 193 1.11 -0.47 -21.71
N ARG A 194 2.17 -0.42 -20.88
CA ARG A 194 3.56 -0.42 -21.36
C ARG A 194 3.86 -1.64 -22.23
N ARG A 195 3.40 -2.80 -21.81
CA ARG A 195 3.57 -4.05 -22.53
C ARG A 195 2.87 -4.00 -23.89
N ALA A 196 1.60 -3.57 -23.93
CA ALA A 196 0.84 -3.41 -25.19
C ALA A 196 1.56 -2.44 -26.15
N SER A 197 2.11 -1.34 -25.63
CA SER A 197 2.94 -0.40 -26.39
C SER A 197 4.19 -1.04 -26.96
N LEU A 198 4.93 -1.82 -26.17
CA LEU A 198 6.15 -2.53 -26.62
C LEU A 198 5.83 -3.57 -27.71
N GLN A 199 4.74 -4.30 -27.55
CA GLN A 199 4.27 -5.25 -28.56
C GLN A 199 3.93 -4.55 -29.89
N GLN A 200 3.25 -3.41 -29.84
CA GLN A 200 2.95 -2.60 -31.01
C GLN A 200 4.22 -2.04 -31.66
N GLN A 201 5.18 -1.54 -30.87
CA GLN A 201 6.47 -1.08 -31.36
C GLN A 201 7.26 -2.20 -32.07
N MET A 202 7.28 -3.41 -31.50
CA MET A 202 7.90 -4.58 -32.12
C MET A 202 7.23 -4.94 -33.46
N ALA A 203 5.89 -4.96 -33.49
CA ALA A 203 5.14 -5.27 -34.70
C ALA A 203 5.37 -4.24 -35.81
N LEU A 204 5.45 -2.95 -35.49
CA LEU A 204 5.79 -1.87 -36.41
C LEU A 204 7.22 -2.04 -36.95
N THR A 205 8.18 -2.27 -36.08
CA THR A 205 9.59 -2.44 -36.44
C THR A 205 9.80 -3.69 -37.31
N GLN A 206 9.14 -4.80 -36.97
CA GLN A 206 9.22 -6.05 -37.76
C GLN A 206 8.63 -5.84 -39.14
N ARG A 207 7.44 -5.23 -39.25
CA ARG A 207 6.81 -4.94 -40.57
C ARG A 207 7.73 -4.10 -41.48
N LEU A 208 8.39 -3.07 -40.89
CA LEU A 208 9.34 -2.29 -41.66
C LEU A 208 10.59 -3.09 -42.05
N ALA A 209 11.13 -3.91 -41.15
CA ALA A 209 12.26 -4.78 -41.45
C ALA A 209 11.95 -5.75 -42.62
N ASP A 210 10.72 -6.31 -42.67
CA ASP A 210 10.26 -7.19 -43.73
C ASP A 210 10.10 -6.42 -45.05
N ALA A 211 9.55 -5.21 -45.03
CA ALA A 211 9.45 -4.35 -46.21
C ALA A 211 10.85 -3.97 -46.75
N GLN A 212 11.80 -3.63 -45.84
CA GLN A 212 13.18 -3.34 -46.23
C GLN A 212 13.92 -4.55 -46.76
N ALA A 213 13.66 -5.75 -46.24
CA ALA A 213 14.22 -7.01 -46.78
C ALA A 213 13.70 -7.30 -48.20
N HIS A 214 12.42 -7.09 -48.44
CA HIS A 214 11.83 -7.22 -49.79
C HIS A 214 12.45 -6.19 -50.77
N GLN A 215 12.56 -4.94 -50.35
CA GLN A 215 13.22 -3.90 -51.15
C GLN A 215 14.68 -4.25 -51.45
N LEU A 216 15.42 -4.79 -50.49
CA LEU A 216 16.80 -5.26 -50.68
C LEU A 216 16.88 -6.34 -51.75
N SER A 217 15.99 -7.33 -51.77
CA SER A 217 15.97 -8.39 -52.78
C SER A 217 15.74 -7.85 -54.20
N ILE A 218 14.88 -6.85 -54.35
CA ILE A 218 14.64 -6.17 -55.64
C ILE A 218 15.91 -5.41 -56.07
N MET A 219 16.59 -4.72 -55.14
CA MET A 219 17.82 -4.00 -55.48
C MET A 219 18.97 -4.92 -55.84
N GLU A 220 19.10 -6.07 -55.20
CA GLU A 220 20.12 -7.08 -55.57
C GLU A 220 19.90 -7.63 -56.98
N ALA A 221 18.65 -7.88 -57.36
CA ALA A 221 18.31 -8.28 -58.72
C ALA A 221 18.63 -7.15 -59.74
N ARG A 222 18.33 -5.88 -59.42
CA ARG A 222 18.67 -4.72 -60.25
C ARG A 222 20.18 -4.49 -60.35
N LEU A 223 20.95 -4.73 -59.28
CA LEU A 223 22.41 -4.66 -59.31
C LEU A 223 22.99 -5.71 -60.31
N ALA A 224 22.48 -6.95 -60.26
CA ALA A 224 22.89 -7.99 -61.18
C ALA A 224 22.60 -7.63 -62.65
N ALA A 225 21.55 -6.84 -62.91
CA ALA A 225 21.18 -6.28 -64.21
C ALA A 225 21.88 -4.94 -64.53
N GLY A 226 22.75 -4.41 -63.66
CA GLY A 226 23.44 -3.13 -63.85
C GLY A 226 22.58 -1.89 -63.61
N GLY A 227 21.40 -2.02 -63.05
CA GLY A 227 20.42 -0.93 -62.89
C GLY A 227 20.55 -0.07 -61.59
N VAL A 228 21.38 -0.50 -60.64
CA VAL A 228 21.69 0.27 -59.39
C VAL A 228 23.15 0.09 -58.98
N SER A 229 23.66 1.00 -58.16
CA SER A 229 25.04 0.91 -57.69
C SER A 229 25.21 -0.08 -56.54
N GLN A 230 26.44 -0.61 -56.37
CA GLN A 230 26.79 -1.43 -55.21
C GLN A 230 26.65 -0.65 -53.88
N LEU A 231 26.86 0.66 -53.94
CA LEU A 231 26.69 1.56 -52.75
C LEU A 231 25.23 1.59 -52.30
N ASP A 232 24.28 1.67 -53.20
CA ASP A 232 22.84 1.67 -52.88
C ASP A 232 22.41 0.39 -52.20
N VAL A 233 22.86 -0.77 -52.69
CA VAL A 233 22.59 -2.07 -52.07
C VAL A 233 23.21 -2.18 -50.68
N ARG A 234 24.45 -1.70 -50.49
CA ARG A 234 25.11 -1.68 -49.17
C ARG A 234 24.38 -0.76 -48.21
N SER A 235 23.91 0.42 -48.63
CA SER A 235 23.12 1.35 -47.82
C SER A 235 21.80 0.73 -47.36
N GLN A 236 21.10 0.02 -48.27
CA GLN A 236 19.87 -0.72 -47.92
C GLN A 236 20.14 -1.84 -46.91
N ARG A 237 21.22 -2.61 -47.10
CA ARG A 237 21.63 -3.65 -46.11
C ARG A 237 21.94 -3.08 -44.75
N THR A 238 22.61 -1.93 -44.70
CA THR A 238 22.91 -1.24 -43.45
C THR A 238 21.64 -0.80 -42.73
N LEU A 239 20.69 -0.19 -43.47
CA LEU A 239 19.42 0.21 -42.88
C LEU A 239 18.61 -0.97 -42.32
N LEU A 240 18.49 -2.06 -43.10
CA LEU A 240 17.84 -3.31 -42.68
C LEU A 240 18.50 -3.87 -41.39
N ALA A 241 19.85 -3.92 -41.39
CA ALA A 241 20.58 -4.39 -40.22
C ALA A 241 20.33 -3.50 -38.97
N GLN A 242 20.27 -2.17 -39.13
CA GLN A 242 19.92 -1.22 -38.05
C GLN A 242 18.50 -1.42 -37.54
N THR A 243 17.52 -1.56 -38.44
CA THR A 243 16.12 -1.84 -38.08
C THR A 243 15.99 -3.18 -37.33
N ARG A 244 16.65 -4.23 -37.81
CA ARG A 244 16.68 -5.55 -37.12
C ARG A 244 17.38 -5.45 -35.75
N ALA A 245 18.44 -4.66 -35.62
CA ALA A 245 19.17 -4.49 -34.38
C ALA A 245 18.33 -3.77 -33.28
N SER A 246 17.27 -3.06 -33.67
CA SER A 246 16.36 -2.44 -32.69
C SER A 246 15.33 -3.42 -32.09
N LEU A 247 15.13 -4.61 -32.68
CA LEU A 247 14.17 -5.62 -32.18
C LEU A 247 14.61 -6.29 -30.86
N PRO A 248 15.86 -6.76 -30.68
CA PRO A 248 16.28 -7.41 -29.42
C PRO A 248 16.09 -6.55 -28.17
N PRO A 249 16.42 -5.23 -28.14
CA PRO A 249 16.14 -4.38 -27.01
C PRO A 249 14.65 -4.25 -26.69
N LEU A 250 13.77 -4.19 -27.69
CA LEU A 250 12.32 -4.18 -27.50
C LEU A 250 11.83 -5.52 -26.92
N ALA A 251 12.34 -6.64 -27.43
CA ALA A 251 12.02 -7.97 -26.91
C ALA A 251 12.45 -8.12 -25.44
N THR A 252 13.64 -7.60 -25.08
CA THR A 252 14.11 -7.59 -23.69
C THR A 252 13.19 -6.77 -22.78
N GLN A 253 12.74 -5.60 -23.25
CA GLN A 253 11.83 -4.76 -22.47
C GLN A 253 10.44 -5.40 -22.33
N LEU A 254 9.96 -6.07 -23.38
CA LEU A 254 8.70 -6.80 -23.37
C LEU A 254 8.76 -7.96 -22.37
N ALA A 255 9.81 -8.78 -22.41
CA ALA A 255 10.01 -9.86 -21.45
C ALA A 255 10.12 -9.33 -20.00
N ALA A 256 10.79 -8.21 -19.79
CA ALA A 256 10.86 -7.58 -18.47
C ALA A 256 9.48 -7.13 -17.96
N ALA A 257 8.61 -6.60 -18.83
CA ALA A 257 7.24 -6.25 -18.49
C ALA A 257 6.40 -7.51 -18.15
N ASP A 258 6.57 -8.60 -18.91
CA ASP A 258 5.92 -9.89 -18.63
C ASP A 258 6.36 -10.45 -17.27
N HIS A 259 7.66 -10.41 -16.96
CA HIS A 259 8.18 -10.85 -15.66
C HIS A 259 7.65 -10.01 -14.50
N GLN A 260 7.57 -8.68 -14.65
CA GLN A 260 7.02 -7.79 -13.64
C GLN A 260 5.52 -8.06 -13.41
N LEU A 261 4.77 -8.29 -14.48
CA LEU A 261 3.35 -8.62 -14.39
C LEU A 261 3.13 -9.96 -13.69
N ALA A 262 3.92 -11.00 -14.02
CA ALA A 262 3.86 -12.29 -13.35
C ALA A 262 4.04 -12.18 -11.84
N ILE A 263 5.02 -11.39 -11.37
CA ILE A 263 5.25 -11.15 -9.94
C ILE A 263 4.05 -10.46 -9.29
N LEU A 264 3.43 -9.47 -9.95
CA LEU A 264 2.24 -8.80 -9.42
C LEU A 264 1.04 -9.74 -9.30
N LEU A 265 0.94 -10.72 -10.22
CA LEU A 265 -0.08 -11.77 -10.20
C LEU A 265 0.22 -12.89 -9.17
N GLY A 266 1.42 -12.88 -8.56
CA GLY A 266 1.86 -13.93 -7.64
C GLY A 266 2.35 -15.19 -8.32
N ARG A 267 2.77 -15.11 -9.59
CA ARG A 267 3.27 -16.23 -10.40
C ARG A 267 4.79 -16.15 -10.60
N ALA A 268 5.40 -17.28 -10.89
CA ALA A 268 6.80 -17.29 -11.33
C ALA A 268 6.92 -16.69 -12.75
N PRO A 269 8.03 -16.03 -13.11
CA PRO A 269 8.24 -15.50 -14.46
C PRO A 269 8.12 -16.56 -15.57
N SER A 270 8.42 -17.82 -15.27
CA SER A 270 8.25 -18.96 -16.20
C SER A 270 6.78 -19.31 -16.46
N GLU A 271 5.84 -18.81 -15.67
CA GLU A 271 4.39 -19.04 -15.76
C GLU A 271 3.66 -17.80 -16.32
N ALA A 272 4.38 -16.94 -17.04
CA ALA A 272 3.87 -15.69 -17.61
C ALA A 272 2.98 -15.93 -18.86
N ASP A 273 2.07 -16.90 -18.79
CA ASP A 273 1.02 -17.12 -19.78
C ASP A 273 -0.30 -16.58 -19.24
N PHE A 274 -0.63 -15.34 -19.63
CA PHE A 274 -1.86 -14.68 -19.25
C PHE A 274 -2.47 -13.93 -20.43
N ASP A 275 -3.79 -13.84 -20.43
CA ASP A 275 -4.54 -13.08 -21.41
C ASP A 275 -4.20 -11.58 -21.30
N GLN A 276 -3.81 -10.99 -22.43
CA GLN A 276 -3.15 -9.70 -22.44
C GLN A 276 -3.95 -8.70 -23.26
N PRO A 277 -4.17 -7.48 -22.75
CA PRO A 277 -4.80 -6.44 -23.53
C PRO A 277 -3.88 -6.02 -24.70
N THR A 278 -4.45 -5.96 -25.89
CA THR A 278 -3.83 -5.25 -27.02
C THR A 278 -4.11 -3.76 -26.91
N PHE A 279 -3.33 -2.96 -27.62
CA PHE A 279 -3.51 -1.49 -27.61
C PHE A 279 -4.92 -1.11 -28.12
N ASP A 280 -5.42 -1.79 -29.14
CA ASP A 280 -6.74 -1.53 -29.75
C ASP A 280 -7.92 -1.96 -28.85
N ALA A 281 -7.65 -2.81 -27.85
CA ALA A 281 -8.65 -3.24 -26.87
C ALA A 281 -8.74 -2.31 -25.65
N LEU A 282 -7.89 -1.28 -25.56
CA LEU A 282 -7.91 -0.30 -24.52
C LEU A 282 -8.68 0.95 -24.97
N HIS A 283 -9.59 1.41 -24.14
CA HIS A 283 -10.34 2.64 -24.38
C HIS A 283 -9.95 3.69 -23.34
N LEU A 284 -9.68 4.91 -23.81
CA LEU A 284 -9.35 6.00 -22.92
C LEU A 284 -10.62 6.48 -22.19
N PRO A 285 -10.64 6.53 -20.85
CA PRO A 285 -11.74 7.15 -20.11
C PRO A 285 -11.93 8.61 -20.51
N VAL A 286 -13.14 8.99 -20.88
CA VAL A 286 -13.44 10.35 -21.36
C VAL A 286 -13.90 11.29 -20.25
N ASP A 287 -14.59 10.76 -19.23
CA ASP A 287 -15.06 11.51 -18.08
C ASP A 287 -14.12 11.28 -16.91
N ILE A 288 -13.39 12.33 -16.54
CA ILE A 288 -12.36 12.28 -15.48
C ILE A 288 -12.90 12.99 -14.24
N PRO A 289 -13.26 12.24 -13.19
CA PRO A 289 -13.68 12.85 -11.93
C PRO A 289 -12.47 13.48 -11.22
N VAL A 290 -12.57 14.76 -10.91
CA VAL A 290 -11.57 15.49 -10.13
C VAL A 290 -12.19 15.88 -8.80
N ALA A 291 -11.75 15.22 -7.71
CA ALA A 291 -12.21 15.56 -6.37
C ALA A 291 -11.60 16.89 -5.88
N LEU A 292 -12.29 17.60 -5.00
CA LEU A 292 -11.70 18.77 -4.34
C LEU A 292 -10.53 18.35 -3.42
N PRO A 293 -9.50 19.21 -3.25
CA PRO A 293 -8.35 18.90 -2.36
C PRO A 293 -8.74 18.51 -0.95
N SER A 294 -9.78 19.11 -0.38
CA SER A 294 -10.31 18.76 0.94
C SER A 294 -10.95 17.36 1.00
N THR A 295 -11.62 16.94 -0.09
CA THR A 295 -12.21 15.60 -0.22
C THR A 295 -11.12 14.56 -0.41
N LEU A 296 -10.11 14.87 -1.25
CA LEU A 296 -8.93 14.02 -1.46
C LEU A 296 -8.23 13.69 -0.13
N ALA A 297 -7.95 14.72 0.68
CA ALA A 297 -7.28 14.58 1.97
C ALA A 297 -8.03 13.66 2.95
N ARG A 298 -9.35 13.50 2.78
CA ARG A 298 -10.17 12.59 3.60
C ARG A 298 -10.39 11.21 2.99
N ALA A 299 -10.09 11.04 1.70
CA ALA A 299 -10.39 9.80 0.97
C ALA A 299 -9.16 8.90 0.80
N ARG A 300 -7.97 9.49 0.60
CA ARG A 300 -6.74 8.73 0.28
C ARG A 300 -6.28 7.84 1.42
N PRO A 301 -6.00 6.56 1.12
CA PRO A 301 -5.56 5.60 2.15
C PRO A 301 -4.24 5.98 2.81
N ASP A 302 -3.25 6.50 2.07
CA ASP A 302 -1.95 6.92 2.60
C ASP A 302 -2.05 8.11 3.57
N ILE A 303 -2.96 9.06 3.30
CA ILE A 303 -3.24 10.17 4.19
C ILE A 303 -3.92 9.65 5.47
N LYS A 304 -4.91 8.77 5.36
CA LYS A 304 -5.57 8.13 6.51
C LYS A 304 -4.59 7.31 7.34
N ALA A 305 -3.67 6.59 6.70
CA ALA A 305 -2.61 5.86 7.39
C ALA A 305 -1.72 6.81 8.21
N SER A 306 -1.29 7.93 7.62
CA SER A 306 -0.49 8.93 8.34
C SER A 306 -1.27 9.63 9.46
N GLU A 307 -2.58 9.83 9.31
CA GLU A 307 -3.48 10.35 10.36
C GLU A 307 -3.63 9.34 11.50
N ALA A 308 -3.76 8.04 11.21
CA ALA A 308 -3.81 6.99 12.22
C ALA A 308 -2.50 6.92 13.05
N LEU A 309 -1.33 7.07 12.41
CA LEU A 309 -0.06 7.18 13.14
C LEU A 309 0.02 8.44 14.01
N LEU A 310 -0.54 9.54 13.56
CA LEU A 310 -0.64 10.76 14.37
C LEU A 310 -1.56 10.55 15.57
N HIS A 311 -2.69 9.87 15.40
CA HIS A 311 -3.60 9.47 16.46
C HIS A 311 -2.89 8.57 17.49
N GLN A 312 -2.18 7.54 17.02
CA GLN A 312 -1.37 6.68 17.88
C GLN A 312 -0.35 7.47 18.71
N ALA A 313 0.36 8.39 18.08
CA ALA A 313 1.33 9.24 18.78
C ALA A 313 0.66 10.14 19.85
N SER A 314 -0.52 10.70 19.57
CA SER A 314 -1.32 11.45 20.53
C SER A 314 -1.71 10.60 21.74
N ALA A 315 -2.22 9.40 21.51
CA ALA A 315 -2.58 8.47 22.57
C ALA A 315 -1.36 8.07 23.43
N ASN A 316 -0.18 7.89 22.81
CA ASN A 316 1.07 7.59 23.51
C ASN A 316 1.55 8.75 24.40
N VAL A 317 1.27 10.02 24.05
CA VAL A 317 1.46 11.17 24.99
C VAL A 317 0.57 10.99 26.21
N GLY A 318 -0.65 10.50 26.03
CA GLY A 318 -1.57 10.17 27.13
C GLY A 318 -1.02 9.07 28.03
N VAL A 319 -0.49 7.98 27.46
CA VAL A 319 0.17 6.89 28.22
C VAL A 319 1.35 7.43 29.03
N ALA A 320 2.24 8.19 28.39
CA ALA A 320 3.40 8.78 29.07
C ALA A 320 3.00 9.78 30.17
N THR A 321 1.85 10.45 30.00
CA THR A 321 1.30 11.35 31.02
C THR A 321 0.72 10.55 32.18
N ALA A 322 -0.03 9.47 31.92
CA ALA A 322 -0.62 8.60 32.96
C ALA A 322 0.44 7.97 33.88
N ASN A 323 1.63 7.66 33.34
CA ASN A 323 2.75 7.12 34.10
C ASN A 323 3.33 8.10 35.16
N LEU A 324 2.91 9.36 35.18
CA LEU A 324 3.25 10.34 36.24
C LEU A 324 2.32 10.23 37.44
N TYR A 325 1.20 9.54 37.32
CA TYR A 325 0.15 9.45 38.34
C TYR A 325 0.21 8.14 39.13
N PRO A 326 -0.49 8.04 40.29
CA PRO A 326 -0.52 6.84 41.10
C PRO A 326 -1.09 5.63 40.33
N GLN A 327 -0.46 4.46 40.49
CA GLN A 327 -0.94 3.18 39.98
C GLN A 327 -1.55 2.35 41.13
N PHE A 328 -2.72 1.80 40.90
CA PHE A 328 -3.47 0.95 41.84
C PHE A 328 -3.50 -0.47 41.33
N VAL A 329 -2.92 -1.39 42.11
CA VAL A 329 -2.87 -2.81 41.78
C VAL A 329 -3.56 -3.60 42.87
N LEU A 330 -4.65 -4.29 42.54
CA LEU A 330 -5.27 -5.29 43.38
C LEU A 330 -4.57 -6.63 43.17
N SER A 331 -4.18 -7.28 44.23
CA SER A 331 -3.63 -8.63 44.22
C SER A 331 -4.35 -9.52 45.21
N ALA A 332 -4.60 -10.76 44.84
CA ALA A 332 -5.09 -11.79 45.74
C ALA A 332 -4.39 -13.12 45.44
N GLY A 333 -4.18 -13.93 46.45
CA GLY A 333 -3.56 -15.23 46.27
C GLY A 333 -4.07 -16.23 47.26
N ILE A 334 -4.13 -17.50 46.84
CA ILE A 334 -4.46 -18.62 47.69
C ILE A 334 -3.56 -19.79 47.32
N GLY A 335 -3.03 -20.53 48.32
CA GLY A 335 -2.10 -21.56 48.04
C GLY A 335 -1.80 -22.47 49.20
N SER A 336 -0.82 -23.32 48.97
CA SER A 336 -0.23 -24.24 49.96
C SER A 336 1.27 -23.98 50.05
N GLU A 337 1.78 -23.75 51.26
CA GLU A 337 3.21 -23.68 51.58
C GLU A 337 3.59 -24.79 52.57
N ARG A 338 4.58 -25.62 52.23
CA ARG A 338 4.97 -26.77 53.00
C ARG A 338 6.49 -26.95 52.97
N THR A 339 7.02 -27.58 54.04
CA THR A 339 8.45 -27.93 54.12
C THR A 339 8.79 -29.25 53.43
N ARG A 340 7.78 -30.04 53.08
CA ARG A 340 7.92 -31.28 52.32
C ARG A 340 7.08 -31.26 51.07
N ILE A 341 7.65 -31.69 49.95
CA ILE A 341 6.97 -31.66 48.66
C ILE A 341 5.70 -32.53 48.63
N GLY A 342 5.71 -33.67 49.32
CA GLY A 342 4.55 -34.58 49.39
C GLY A 342 3.33 -34.01 50.12
N ASP A 343 3.53 -32.97 50.94
CA ASP A 343 2.45 -32.35 51.71
C ASP A 343 1.78 -31.16 50.97
N ILE A 344 2.28 -30.78 49.80
CA ILE A 344 1.81 -29.58 49.06
C ILE A 344 0.34 -29.70 48.62
N VAL A 345 -0.15 -30.94 48.43
CA VAL A 345 -1.52 -31.26 48.06
C VAL A 345 -2.46 -31.45 49.29
N ASN A 346 -1.96 -31.33 50.51
CA ASN A 346 -2.72 -31.58 51.75
C ASN A 346 -3.59 -30.36 52.16
N GLY A 347 -4.13 -29.64 51.18
CA GLY A 347 -5.02 -28.50 51.38
C GLY A 347 -4.31 -27.15 51.37
N LEU A 348 -5.12 -26.10 51.19
CA LEU A 348 -4.68 -24.70 51.17
C LEU A 348 -4.45 -24.22 52.60
N ASN A 349 -3.34 -23.52 52.85
CA ASN A 349 -2.98 -23.00 54.17
C ASN A 349 -2.49 -21.58 54.17
N VAL A 350 -2.37 -20.95 53.00
CA VAL A 350 -1.97 -19.53 52.89
C VAL A 350 -2.89 -18.83 51.92
N TRP A 351 -3.25 -17.60 52.26
CA TRP A 351 -3.95 -16.68 51.37
C TRP A 351 -3.54 -15.24 51.68
N ASN A 352 -3.63 -14.41 50.69
CA ASN A 352 -3.42 -12.96 50.82
C ASN A 352 -4.37 -12.18 49.92
N ILE A 353 -4.75 -10.99 50.32
CA ILE A 353 -5.41 -9.99 49.52
C ILE A 353 -4.78 -8.65 49.86
N GLY A 354 -4.46 -7.86 48.85
CA GLY A 354 -3.81 -6.58 49.02
C GLY A 354 -4.17 -5.60 47.93
N LEU A 355 -4.25 -4.32 48.29
CA LEU A 355 -4.32 -3.21 47.36
C LEU A 355 -3.02 -2.42 47.48
N ASN A 356 -2.23 -2.36 46.43
CA ASN A 356 -1.00 -1.61 46.39
C ASN A 356 -1.19 -0.31 45.60
N LEU A 357 -0.79 0.81 46.22
CA LEU A 357 -0.73 2.12 45.59
C LEU A 357 0.74 2.51 45.41
N THR A 358 1.17 2.71 44.20
CA THR A 358 2.52 3.18 43.90
C THR A 358 2.46 4.54 43.21
N GLN A 359 2.98 5.57 43.86
CA GLN A 359 3.16 6.91 43.29
C GLN A 359 4.64 7.18 43.04
N PRO A 360 5.05 7.41 41.78
CA PRO A 360 6.40 7.86 41.49
C PRO A 360 6.65 9.25 42.08
N ILE A 361 7.60 9.36 43.02
CA ILE A 361 7.98 10.64 43.63
C ILE A 361 9.19 11.24 42.93
N PHE A 362 10.24 10.45 42.76
CA PHE A 362 11.49 10.90 42.15
C PHE A 362 12.18 9.76 41.38
N HIS A 363 12.38 9.98 40.10
CA HIS A 363 13.09 9.06 39.17
C HIS A 363 14.15 9.83 38.38
N GLY A 364 14.86 10.80 38.99
CA GLY A 364 15.91 11.54 38.28
C GLY A 364 15.45 12.29 37.02
N GLY A 365 14.15 12.61 36.90
CA GLY A 365 13.58 13.28 35.73
C GLY A 365 13.15 12.33 34.59
N GLU A 366 13.31 11.01 34.74
CA GLU A 366 13.01 10.00 33.70
C GLU A 366 11.59 10.13 33.12
N LEU A 367 10.57 10.12 33.97
CA LEU A 367 9.17 10.12 33.52
C LEU A 367 8.80 11.41 32.78
N HIS A 368 9.30 12.58 33.25
CA HIS A 368 9.13 13.83 32.52
C HIS A 368 9.87 13.84 31.17
N ALA A 369 11.05 13.22 31.10
CA ALA A 369 11.79 13.07 29.85
C ALA A 369 11.04 12.15 28.86
N LYS A 370 10.47 11.03 29.34
CA LYS A 370 9.61 10.14 28.54
C LYS A 370 8.38 10.86 27.98
N LYS A 371 7.72 11.71 28.80
CA LYS A 371 6.60 12.54 28.32
C LYS A 371 7.04 13.50 27.22
N ARG A 372 8.17 14.23 27.41
CA ARG A 372 8.70 15.13 26.35
C ARG A 372 9.10 14.36 25.09
N ALA A 373 9.65 13.16 25.23
CA ALA A 373 9.97 12.30 24.10
C ALA A 373 8.71 11.89 23.32
N ALA A 374 7.63 11.49 24.00
CA ALA A 374 6.35 11.18 23.37
C ALA A 374 5.76 12.40 22.64
N GLN A 375 5.90 13.61 23.24
CA GLN A 375 5.49 14.86 22.59
C GLN A 375 6.28 15.10 21.29
N ALA A 376 7.59 14.91 21.30
CA ALA A 376 8.43 15.05 20.11
C ALA A 376 8.07 14.02 19.01
N VAL A 377 7.67 12.79 19.39
CA VAL A 377 7.15 11.79 18.45
C VAL A 377 5.83 12.26 17.82
N TYR A 378 4.93 12.86 18.61
CA TYR A 378 3.69 13.45 18.08
C TYR A 378 3.99 14.60 17.11
N ASP A 379 4.92 15.50 17.41
CA ASP A 379 5.29 16.60 16.53
C ASP A 379 5.90 16.08 15.21
N ALA A 380 6.71 15.01 15.28
CA ALA A 380 7.24 14.34 14.10
C ALA A 380 6.14 13.65 13.25
N ALA A 381 5.18 12.99 13.90
CA ALA A 381 4.03 12.37 13.21
C ALA A 381 3.14 13.44 12.54
N PHE A 382 2.94 14.59 13.19
CA PHE A 382 2.20 15.71 12.61
C PHE A 382 2.92 16.30 11.38
N ALA A 383 4.23 16.46 11.43
CA ALA A 383 5.02 16.91 10.28
C ALA A 383 4.96 15.90 9.12
N ASN A 384 5.01 14.59 9.43
CA ASN A 384 4.85 13.52 8.45
C ASN A 384 3.45 13.55 7.80
N TYR A 385 2.39 13.69 8.57
CA TYR A 385 1.03 13.85 8.05
C TYR A 385 0.94 15.02 7.06
N ARG A 386 1.46 16.19 7.44
CA ARG A 386 1.47 17.37 6.56
C ARG A 386 2.24 17.12 5.27
N ARG A 387 3.39 16.44 5.35
CA ARG A 387 4.18 16.07 4.16
C ARG A 387 3.39 15.15 3.24
N THR A 388 2.76 14.09 3.78
CA THR A 388 1.94 13.15 3.00
C THR A 388 0.78 13.87 2.29
N VAL A 389 0.11 14.80 2.97
CA VAL A 389 -0.94 15.61 2.33
C VAL A 389 -0.40 16.45 1.18
N LEU A 390 0.75 17.11 1.35
CA LEU A 390 1.36 17.93 0.29
C LEU A 390 1.83 17.08 -0.89
N GLU A 391 2.43 15.94 -0.66
CA GLU A 391 2.84 14.98 -1.69
C GLU A 391 1.62 14.45 -2.47
N ALA A 392 0.52 14.18 -1.78
CA ALA A 392 -0.73 13.77 -2.41
C ALA A 392 -1.31 14.86 -3.34
N LEU A 393 -1.31 16.11 -2.90
CA LEU A 393 -1.74 17.25 -3.72
C LEU A 393 -0.83 17.45 -4.93
N GLN A 394 0.49 17.30 -4.74
CA GLN A 394 1.47 17.36 -5.82
C GLN A 394 1.21 16.28 -6.87
N GLN A 395 1.00 15.01 -6.46
CA GLN A 395 0.75 13.90 -7.39
C GLN A 395 -0.48 14.17 -8.28
N VAL A 396 -1.55 14.69 -7.71
CA VAL A 396 -2.74 15.07 -8.49
C VAL A 396 -2.43 16.21 -9.44
N ALA A 397 -1.74 17.26 -8.98
CA ALA A 397 -1.36 18.40 -9.81
C ALA A 397 -0.46 17.97 -11.00
N ASP A 398 0.54 17.13 -10.72
CA ASP A 398 1.45 16.61 -11.74
C ASP A 398 0.70 15.75 -12.77
N SER A 399 -0.20 14.85 -12.33
CA SER A 399 -1.00 14.01 -13.21
C SER A 399 -1.98 14.82 -14.08
N LEU A 400 -2.63 15.85 -13.53
CA LEU A 400 -3.53 16.72 -14.29
C LEU A 400 -2.76 17.51 -15.36
N THR A 401 -1.57 17.99 -15.03
CA THR A 401 -0.67 18.69 -15.96
C THR A 401 -0.16 17.76 -17.06
N ALA A 402 0.23 16.53 -16.69
CA ALA A 402 0.67 15.53 -17.64
C ALA A 402 -0.45 15.19 -18.63
N MET A 403 -1.66 14.89 -18.17
CA MET A 403 -2.81 14.58 -19.05
C MET A 403 -3.10 15.68 -20.08
N GLN A 404 -2.97 16.94 -19.71
CA GLN A 404 -3.15 18.06 -20.62
C GLN A 404 -2.04 18.10 -21.69
N ASN A 405 -0.79 17.98 -21.27
CA ASN A 405 0.37 18.04 -22.17
C ASN A 405 0.46 16.82 -23.08
N ASP A 406 0.18 15.63 -22.56
CA ASP A 406 0.15 14.37 -23.34
C ASP A 406 -0.90 14.40 -24.44
N ALA A 407 -2.03 15.05 -24.22
CA ALA A 407 -3.04 15.23 -25.26
C ALA A 407 -2.51 16.08 -26.43
N GLN A 408 -1.78 17.16 -26.12
CA GLN A 408 -1.15 18.02 -27.11
C GLN A 408 0.01 17.30 -27.81
N GLU A 409 0.84 16.57 -27.05
CA GLU A 409 1.92 15.77 -27.62
C GLU A 409 1.38 14.71 -28.57
N LEU A 410 0.36 13.94 -28.16
CA LEU A 410 -0.23 12.91 -29.01
C LEU A 410 -0.79 13.50 -30.30
N GLN A 411 -1.44 14.66 -30.26
CA GLN A 411 -1.91 15.35 -31.46
C GLN A 411 -0.74 15.64 -32.39
N ALA A 412 0.30 16.31 -31.93
CA ALA A 412 1.46 16.67 -32.71
C ALA A 412 2.21 15.42 -33.27
N ARG A 413 2.32 14.34 -32.46
CA ARG A 413 2.93 13.07 -32.91
C ARG A 413 2.08 12.35 -33.93
N THR A 414 0.74 12.43 -33.81
CA THR A 414 -0.18 11.84 -34.78
C THR A 414 -0.07 12.57 -36.14
N ASP A 415 -0.07 13.89 -36.13
CA ASP A 415 0.10 14.69 -37.34
C ASP A 415 1.47 14.38 -38.00
N ALA A 416 2.55 14.34 -37.22
CA ALA A 416 3.88 14.01 -37.73
C ALA A 416 3.96 12.58 -38.32
N ALA A 417 3.32 11.60 -37.69
CA ALA A 417 3.30 10.21 -38.20
C ALA A 417 2.50 10.10 -39.48
N GLN A 418 1.38 10.83 -39.62
CA GLN A 418 0.56 10.87 -40.82
C GLN A 418 1.31 11.52 -41.99
N GLU A 419 1.99 12.65 -41.76
CA GLU A 419 2.80 13.31 -42.77
C GLU A 419 4.00 12.46 -43.20
N ALA A 420 4.67 11.81 -42.26
CA ALA A 420 5.79 10.91 -42.56
C ALA A 420 5.33 9.67 -43.37
N GLN A 421 4.15 9.11 -43.07
CA GLN A 421 3.58 8.02 -43.84
C GLN A 421 3.22 8.43 -45.30
N THR A 422 2.66 9.62 -45.44
CA THR A 422 2.34 10.22 -46.75
C THR A 422 3.62 10.50 -47.52
N SER A 423 4.62 11.08 -46.87
CA SER A 423 5.94 11.35 -47.48
C SER A 423 6.64 10.07 -47.99
N LEU A 424 6.58 8.99 -47.17
CA LEU A 424 7.11 7.71 -47.59
C LEU A 424 6.40 7.16 -48.84
N GLY A 425 5.07 7.28 -48.89
CA GLY A 425 4.30 6.88 -50.09
C GLY A 425 4.72 7.62 -51.36
N VAL A 426 4.88 8.95 -51.27
CA VAL A 426 5.36 9.82 -52.37
C VAL A 426 6.80 9.47 -52.73
N ALA A 427 7.70 9.32 -51.77
CA ALA A 427 9.09 8.96 -51.97
C ALA A 427 9.23 7.60 -52.67
N ALA A 428 8.44 6.62 -52.26
CA ALA A 428 8.43 5.29 -52.90
C ALA A 428 8.03 5.35 -54.41
N GLN A 429 7.00 6.14 -54.75
CA GLN A 429 6.55 6.35 -56.12
C GLN A 429 7.61 7.08 -56.96
N GLN A 430 8.17 8.17 -56.42
CA GLN A 430 9.20 8.94 -57.11
C GLN A 430 10.49 8.14 -57.31
N TYR A 431 10.90 7.34 -56.36
CA TYR A 431 12.03 6.46 -56.48
C TYR A 431 11.80 5.39 -57.59
N ALA A 432 10.60 4.82 -57.62
CA ALA A 432 10.25 3.85 -58.68
C ALA A 432 10.29 4.49 -60.10
N ALA A 433 9.93 5.77 -60.19
CA ALA A 433 10.00 6.55 -61.41
C ALA A 433 11.38 7.15 -61.71
N GLY A 434 12.40 6.94 -60.86
CA GLY A 434 13.75 7.47 -61.00
C GLY A 434 13.88 8.98 -60.66
N GLY A 435 12.89 9.58 -60.02
CA GLY A 435 12.82 10.99 -59.72
C GLY A 435 13.59 11.43 -58.46
N ILE A 436 13.92 10.49 -57.56
CA ILE A 436 14.71 10.76 -56.36
C ILE A 436 15.80 9.69 -56.12
N SER A 437 16.77 10.05 -55.30
CA SER A 437 17.85 9.13 -54.94
C SER A 437 17.39 8.06 -53.93
N GLN A 438 18.10 6.92 -53.90
CA GLN A 438 17.92 5.88 -52.89
C GLN A 438 18.03 6.46 -51.46
N PHE A 439 18.96 7.39 -51.25
CA PHE A 439 19.17 8.02 -49.97
C PHE A 439 17.88 8.72 -49.44
N ALA A 440 17.19 9.44 -50.32
CA ALA A 440 15.94 10.11 -49.97
C ALA A 440 14.82 9.10 -49.57
N LEU A 441 14.74 7.95 -50.24
CA LEU A 441 13.79 6.90 -49.86
C LEU A 441 14.13 6.29 -48.49
N LEU A 442 15.42 5.98 -48.27
CA LEU A 442 15.91 5.43 -46.99
C LEU A 442 15.64 6.42 -45.82
N ASP A 443 15.77 7.71 -46.06
CA ASP A 443 15.48 8.74 -45.07
C ASP A 443 14.00 8.82 -44.75
N ALA A 444 13.12 8.76 -45.76
CA ALA A 444 11.67 8.72 -45.57
C ALA A 444 11.24 7.47 -44.78
N GLN A 445 11.87 6.31 -45.02
CA GLN A 445 11.59 5.09 -44.23
C GLN A 445 11.99 5.21 -42.76
N ARG A 446 13.17 5.81 -42.48
CA ARG A 446 13.59 6.05 -41.10
C ARG A 446 12.66 7.01 -40.38
N GLN A 447 12.31 8.11 -41.05
CA GLN A 447 11.40 9.13 -40.49
C GLN A 447 10.03 8.52 -40.16
N MET A 448 9.45 7.74 -41.07
CA MET A 448 8.16 7.07 -40.84
C MET A 448 8.22 6.11 -39.62
N LEU A 449 9.27 5.27 -39.52
CA LEU A 449 9.40 4.41 -38.33
C LEU A 449 9.51 5.19 -37.04
N GLN A 450 10.39 6.22 -37.02
CA GLN A 450 10.61 7.03 -35.83
C GLN A 450 9.31 7.72 -35.37
N THR A 451 8.58 8.36 -36.28
CA THR A 451 7.32 9.06 -35.94
C THR A 451 6.23 8.09 -35.51
N ALA A 452 6.13 6.90 -36.11
CA ALA A 452 5.17 5.86 -35.71
C ALA A 452 5.48 5.29 -34.32
N LEU A 453 6.77 5.08 -33.99
CA LEU A 453 7.19 4.67 -32.64
C LEU A 453 6.90 5.76 -31.60
N ASP A 454 7.18 7.03 -31.93
CA ASP A 454 6.92 8.15 -31.03
C ASP A 454 5.42 8.36 -30.80
N GLN A 455 4.58 8.21 -31.82
CA GLN A 455 3.12 8.21 -31.69
C GLN A 455 2.65 7.09 -30.75
N THR A 456 3.16 5.85 -30.93
CA THR A 456 2.79 4.71 -30.07
C THR A 456 3.17 4.95 -28.61
N ARG A 457 4.30 5.60 -28.36
CA ARG A 457 4.72 5.98 -27.00
C ARG A 457 3.82 7.05 -26.41
N ALA A 458 3.49 8.10 -27.17
CA ALA A 458 2.60 9.15 -26.73
C ALA A 458 1.19 8.63 -26.41
N GLN A 459 0.69 7.66 -27.19
CA GLN A 459 -0.56 6.94 -26.87
C GLN A 459 -0.47 6.19 -25.53
N ALA A 460 0.63 5.49 -25.29
CA ALA A 460 0.85 4.76 -24.04
C ALA A 460 0.92 5.71 -22.84
N ASN A 461 1.60 6.85 -22.96
CA ASN A 461 1.68 7.85 -21.91
C ASN A 461 0.29 8.33 -21.49
N ARG A 462 -0.60 8.65 -22.42
CA ARG A 462 -1.98 9.07 -22.10
C ARG A 462 -2.75 8.02 -21.26
N PHE A 463 -2.63 6.74 -21.59
CA PHE A 463 -3.26 5.68 -20.80
C PHE A 463 -2.63 5.59 -19.41
N THR A 464 -1.29 5.65 -19.34
CA THR A 464 -0.54 5.53 -18.08
C THR A 464 -0.82 6.71 -17.15
N ASP A 465 -0.84 7.95 -17.67
CA ASP A 465 -1.06 9.15 -16.86
C ASP A 465 -2.52 9.32 -16.44
N THR A 466 -3.47 8.81 -17.26
CA THR A 466 -4.86 8.64 -16.83
C THR A 466 -4.96 7.66 -15.64
N ALA A 467 -4.27 6.53 -15.70
CA ALA A 467 -4.23 5.57 -14.59
C ALA A 467 -3.54 6.15 -13.35
N ALA A 468 -2.45 6.91 -13.55
CA ALA A 468 -1.75 7.61 -12.46
C ALA A 468 -2.64 8.66 -11.77
N LEU A 469 -3.47 9.40 -12.52
CA LEU A 469 -4.43 10.32 -11.93
C LEU A 469 -5.47 9.58 -11.09
N PHE A 470 -6.04 8.46 -11.59
CA PHE A 470 -6.98 7.67 -10.81
C PHE A 470 -6.35 7.15 -9.52
N GLN A 471 -5.09 6.72 -9.57
CA GLN A 471 -4.33 6.32 -8.39
C GLN A 471 -4.07 7.50 -7.44
N ALA A 472 -3.68 8.67 -7.97
CA ALA A 472 -3.44 9.88 -7.20
C ALA A 472 -4.70 10.41 -6.50
N LEU A 473 -5.87 10.24 -7.11
CA LEU A 473 -7.16 10.58 -6.52
C LEU A 473 -7.59 9.61 -5.40
N GLY A 474 -6.82 8.55 -5.15
CA GLY A 474 -7.10 7.60 -4.08
C GLY A 474 -8.33 6.74 -4.32
N MET A 475 -8.68 6.50 -5.60
CA MET A 475 -9.82 5.68 -6.00
C MET A 475 -9.62 4.24 -5.54
N GLN A 476 -10.30 3.84 -4.47
CA GLN A 476 -10.18 2.51 -3.90
C GLN A 476 -10.71 1.45 -4.88
N PRO A 477 -10.02 0.30 -5.03
CA PRO A 477 -10.64 -0.88 -5.60
C PRO A 477 -11.86 -1.21 -4.74
N GLY A 478 -13.04 -1.28 -5.39
CA GLY A 478 -14.32 -1.49 -4.69
C GLY A 478 -14.28 -2.65 -3.72
N THR A 479 -15.09 -2.46 -2.70
CA THR A 479 -15.32 -3.22 -1.47
C THR A 479 -14.87 -4.68 -1.41
N PRO A 480 -14.53 -5.13 -0.19
CA PRO A 480 -13.71 -6.30 0.05
C PRO A 480 -14.32 -7.58 -0.47
N LEU A 481 -13.48 -8.39 -1.08
CA LEU A 481 -13.60 -9.84 -1.06
C LEU A 481 -13.32 -10.36 0.37
N ASP A 482 -13.95 -9.79 1.37
CA ASP A 482 -14.06 -10.34 2.71
C ASP A 482 -15.26 -11.29 2.74
N THR A 483 -15.12 -12.38 2.00
CA THR A 483 -15.76 -13.61 2.44
C THR A 483 -14.77 -14.21 3.44
N PRO A 484 -15.15 -14.37 4.72
CA PRO A 484 -14.28 -15.06 5.67
C PRO A 484 -14.03 -16.47 5.15
N LEU A 485 -12.77 -16.76 4.84
CA LEU A 485 -12.30 -18.12 4.69
C LEU A 485 -12.49 -18.81 6.05
N GLY A 486 -13.53 -19.65 6.15
CA GLY A 486 -13.68 -20.58 7.27
C GLY A 486 -14.80 -20.27 8.26
N SER A 487 -16.06 -20.33 7.82
CA SER A 487 -17.13 -20.89 8.66
C SER A 487 -17.65 -22.17 7.98
N GLU A 488 -16.81 -23.17 7.91
CA GLU A 488 -17.33 -24.54 7.90
C GLU A 488 -17.92 -24.78 9.28
N THR A 489 -19.19 -24.43 9.43
CA THR A 489 -20.04 -24.99 10.48
C THR A 489 -20.15 -26.48 10.20
N THR A 490 -19.28 -27.26 10.87
CA THR A 490 -19.51 -28.68 11.09
C THR A 490 -20.82 -28.81 11.88
N SER A 491 -21.91 -28.87 11.16
CA SER A 491 -23.18 -29.37 11.71
C SER A 491 -23.02 -30.85 11.97
N THR A 492 -22.51 -31.20 13.15
CA THR A 492 -22.62 -32.57 13.69
C THR A 492 -24.09 -32.79 14.06
N SER A 493 -24.82 -33.36 13.12
CA SER A 493 -26.14 -33.92 13.39
C SER A 493 -25.95 -35.09 14.34
N LEU A 494 -26.21 -34.88 15.62
CA LEU A 494 -26.49 -35.97 16.56
C LEU A 494 -27.84 -36.62 16.13
N GLY A 495 -27.73 -37.72 15.39
CA GLY A 495 -28.83 -38.60 15.10
C GLY A 495 -29.36 -39.20 16.41
N SER A 496 -30.56 -38.81 16.75
CA SER A 496 -31.43 -39.58 17.64
C SER A 496 -31.93 -40.82 16.88
N ASN A 497 -31.66 -42.00 17.43
CA ASN A 497 -32.41 -43.20 17.10
C ASN A 497 -32.49 -44.14 18.28
N PRO A 498 -33.53 -45.00 18.36
CA PRO A 498 -34.61 -45.01 19.32
C PRO A 498 -34.32 -45.82 20.54
#